data_4cb083371645e2d0e2f0f52e309274f9
#
_entry.id   4cb083371645e2d0e2f0f52e309274f9
#
_cell.length_a   1.000
_cell.length_b   1.000
_cell.length_c   1.000
_cell.angle_alpha   90.00
_cell.angle_beta   90.00
_cell.angle_gamma   90.00
#
_symmetry.space_group_name_H-M   'P 1'
#
loop_
_entity.id
_entity.type
_entity.pdbx_description
1 polymer ?
#
loop_
_entity_poly.entity_id
_entity_poly.type
_entity_poly.pdbx_seq_one_letter_code
_entity_poly.pdbx_strand_id
1 'polypeptide(L)'
;MLGLMQDWPLLLHRIIDHAAANHAERQVVTRSIEGPIQTTNYAAIRSRALRVAKRLERDGIKLGDRVATLAWNSGRHLEAWYGIVGVGAIYHTVNPRLFPEQIVWIMNHAEDRVVMIDLTFVPLLEKLADRLPKIERYIIFTDNAHMPATTLRNAVPYEDWMAEVDDDFAWKTFDENTAAGMCYTSGTTGNPKGVLYSHRSNILHALIANSADMLGHTARDVVMPVVPLFHANGWALAFAAPMVGAQMIMPGMKLDGASVYELLNTYKVTCTAAVPTVWLGLLQHLEATGGKLPYLKRVVIGGSACPRTVTEKFQDIYGVDVIHAWGMTEMSPLGTVCTLKPEYSGLTGTARIDVQQKQGHAPFGVEMKITDDAGHRQPWDGKTFGRLKVRGPAVTKAYFKEGHEVLDEEGYFDTGDVSTIDQHGYMQITDRAKDVIKSGGEWISSIEIENLAVGHPKVAEAAVIGLRHPKWDERPLLVVVAKKDQTATREELLGYLQGKIAKWWMPDDIVFVDEIPHTATGKIQKTALRERFKDYVFPMAAAS
;
A
#
# COMPACT_ATOMS: atom_id res chain seq x y z
N MET A 1 27.92 -21.65 -21.44
CA MET A 1 28.63 -20.41 -21.85
C MET A 1 27.81 -19.25 -21.32
N LEU A 2 28.42 -18.30 -20.62
CA LEU A 2 27.74 -17.08 -20.18
C LEU A 2 27.57 -16.09 -21.33
N GLY A 3 26.56 -15.24 -21.26
CA GLY A 3 26.38 -14.11 -22.18
C GLY A 3 27.52 -13.09 -22.04
N LEU A 4 27.73 -12.28 -23.08
CA LEU A 4 28.80 -11.28 -23.16
C LEU A 4 28.29 -9.85 -23.06
N MET A 5 27.13 -9.64 -22.38
CA MET A 5 26.62 -8.32 -22.06
C MET A 5 27.37 -7.73 -20.89
N GLN A 6 27.34 -6.40 -20.78
CA GLN A 6 28.03 -5.68 -19.72
C GLN A 6 27.51 -6.09 -18.33
N ASP A 7 28.41 -6.22 -17.38
CA ASP A 7 28.09 -6.31 -15.96
C ASP A 7 27.67 -4.92 -15.46
N TRP A 8 26.37 -4.65 -15.52
CA TRP A 8 25.78 -3.39 -15.12
C TRP A 8 24.74 -3.62 -14.00
N PRO A 9 25.14 -3.56 -12.72
CA PRO A 9 24.27 -3.93 -11.62
C PRO A 9 23.07 -2.99 -11.51
N LEU A 10 21.89 -3.57 -11.22
CA LEU A 10 20.62 -2.87 -11.05
C LEU A 10 20.59 -2.18 -9.68
N LEU A 11 21.22 -1.01 -9.56
CA LEU A 11 21.30 -0.23 -8.32
C LEU A 11 20.33 0.95 -8.35
N LEU A 12 19.57 1.15 -7.26
CA LEU A 12 18.49 2.14 -7.17
C LEU A 12 18.92 3.58 -7.46
N HIS A 13 20.13 3.98 -7.03
CA HIS A 13 20.64 5.33 -7.30
C HIS A 13 20.78 5.66 -8.81
N ARG A 14 20.89 4.62 -9.66
CA ARG A 14 20.93 4.81 -11.12
C ARG A 14 19.63 5.40 -11.67
N ILE A 15 18.50 5.21 -10.96
CA ILE A 15 17.22 5.83 -11.35
C ILE A 15 17.32 7.35 -11.27
N ILE A 16 17.85 7.88 -10.16
CA ILE A 16 17.95 9.33 -10.02
C ILE A 16 19.06 9.92 -10.90
N ASP A 17 20.13 9.16 -11.19
CA ASP A 17 21.13 9.56 -12.18
C ASP A 17 20.51 9.68 -13.56
N HIS A 18 19.70 8.68 -13.97
CA HIS A 18 18.97 8.73 -15.24
C HIS A 18 18.00 9.91 -15.29
N ALA A 19 17.19 10.10 -14.24
CA ALA A 19 16.24 11.20 -14.17
C ALA A 19 16.94 12.58 -14.25
N ALA A 20 18.04 12.77 -13.55
CA ALA A 20 18.81 13.99 -13.58
C ALA A 20 19.50 14.24 -14.93
N ALA A 21 19.97 13.19 -15.61
CA ALA A 21 20.64 13.32 -16.90
C ALA A 21 19.67 13.56 -18.06
N ASN A 22 18.49 12.92 -18.05
CA ASN A 22 17.58 12.92 -19.20
C ASN A 22 16.31 13.77 -18.98
N HIS A 23 15.99 14.10 -17.72
CA HIS A 23 14.78 14.80 -17.30
C HIS A 23 15.09 15.86 -16.23
N ALA A 24 16.25 16.50 -16.28
CA ALA A 24 16.81 17.40 -15.27
C ALA A 24 15.77 18.40 -14.69
N GLU A 25 15.04 19.06 -15.58
CA GLU A 25 14.11 20.15 -15.23
C GLU A 25 12.70 19.67 -14.83
N ARG A 26 12.44 18.34 -14.87
CA ARG A 26 11.13 17.83 -14.44
C ARG A 26 10.94 18.07 -12.95
N GLN A 27 9.82 18.68 -12.63
CA GLN A 27 9.55 19.17 -11.29
C GLN A 27 9.15 18.06 -10.32
N VAL A 28 9.58 18.21 -9.09
CA VAL A 28 9.07 17.55 -7.90
C VAL A 28 8.49 18.64 -7.00
N VAL A 29 7.16 18.67 -6.89
CA VAL A 29 6.43 19.66 -6.11
C VAL A 29 6.03 19.06 -4.79
N THR A 30 6.26 19.74 -3.69
CA THR A 30 5.94 19.29 -2.34
C THR A 30 5.04 20.28 -1.63
N ARG A 31 3.92 19.83 -1.09
CA ARG A 31 3.22 20.58 -0.03
C ARG A 31 3.95 20.32 1.27
N SER A 32 4.80 21.29 1.68
CA SER A 32 5.65 21.12 2.87
C SER A 32 4.86 21.14 4.17
N ILE A 33 5.45 20.59 5.21
CA ILE A 33 4.87 20.62 6.57
C ILE A 33 4.94 22.03 7.15
N GLU A 34 5.97 22.80 6.79
CA GLU A 34 6.15 24.21 7.20
C GLU A 34 5.09 25.15 6.59
N GLY A 35 4.37 24.71 5.54
CA GLY A 35 3.24 25.41 4.94
C GLY A 35 3.41 25.79 3.46
N PRO A 36 4.50 26.41 2.98
CA PRO A 36 4.62 26.80 1.58
C PRO A 36 4.79 25.58 0.66
N ILE A 37 4.31 25.73 -0.58
CA ILE A 37 4.63 24.79 -1.64
C ILE A 37 6.12 24.98 -2.02
N GLN A 38 6.84 23.87 -2.00
CA GLN A 38 8.23 23.81 -2.44
C GLN A 38 8.31 23.13 -3.80
N THR A 39 9.05 23.73 -4.73
CA THR A 39 9.27 23.15 -6.06
C THR A 39 10.76 22.94 -6.27
N THR A 40 11.12 21.73 -6.63
CA THR A 40 12.47 21.33 -7.02
C THR A 40 12.41 20.54 -8.33
N ASN A 41 13.53 19.99 -8.80
CA ASN A 41 13.61 19.19 -10.01
C ASN A 41 14.54 17.99 -9.81
N TYR A 42 14.60 17.06 -10.78
CA TYR A 42 15.41 15.86 -10.64
C TYR A 42 16.92 16.12 -10.56
N ALA A 43 17.42 17.18 -11.22
CA ALA A 43 18.83 17.57 -11.09
C ALA A 43 19.14 17.96 -9.63
N ALA A 44 18.28 18.78 -9.02
CA ALA A 44 18.44 19.19 -7.63
C ALA A 44 18.24 18.02 -6.65
N ILE A 45 17.24 17.15 -6.87
CA ILE A 45 17.03 15.93 -6.05
C ILE A 45 18.30 15.06 -6.04
N ARG A 46 18.91 14.84 -7.23
CA ARG A 46 20.17 14.10 -7.33
C ARG A 46 21.30 14.74 -6.56
N SER A 47 21.55 16.04 -6.77
CA SER A 47 22.61 16.78 -6.07
C SER A 47 22.44 16.69 -4.55
N ARG A 48 21.21 16.87 -4.07
CA ARG A 48 20.90 16.80 -2.64
C ARG A 48 21.01 15.36 -2.09
N ALA A 49 20.62 14.36 -2.87
CA ALA A 49 20.81 12.94 -2.51
C ALA A 49 22.30 12.55 -2.39
N LEU A 50 23.17 13.12 -3.25
CA LEU A 50 24.64 12.95 -3.12
C LEU A 50 25.15 13.55 -1.80
N ARG A 51 24.67 14.74 -1.41
CA ARG A 51 25.00 15.35 -0.11
C ARG A 51 24.52 14.47 1.06
N VAL A 52 23.29 13.94 0.98
CA VAL A 52 22.77 13.00 1.99
C VAL A 52 23.69 11.78 2.13
N ALA A 53 24.08 11.15 1.00
CA ALA A 53 24.99 10.00 1.03
C ALA A 53 26.34 10.34 1.63
N LYS A 54 26.95 11.45 1.21
CA LYS A 54 28.23 11.95 1.75
C LYS A 54 28.14 12.23 3.25
N ARG A 55 27.03 12.82 3.69
CA ARG A 55 26.82 13.17 5.09
C ARG A 55 26.59 11.92 5.96
N LEU A 56 25.82 10.95 5.45
CA LEU A 56 25.64 9.66 6.12
C LEU A 56 26.98 8.90 6.25
N GLU A 57 27.79 8.88 5.20
CA GLU A 57 29.14 8.26 5.27
C GLU A 57 30.02 8.95 6.31
N ARG A 58 30.02 10.29 6.35
CA ARG A 58 30.73 11.07 7.37
C ARG A 58 30.23 10.79 8.79
N ASP A 59 28.92 10.53 8.96
CA ASP A 59 28.31 10.14 10.23
C ASP A 59 28.54 8.65 10.57
N GLY A 60 29.33 7.92 9.77
CA GLY A 60 29.73 6.54 10.02
C GLY A 60 28.71 5.49 9.62
N ILE A 61 27.73 5.83 8.80
CA ILE A 61 26.79 4.88 8.19
C ILE A 61 27.49 4.06 7.11
N LYS A 62 27.33 2.76 7.15
CA LYS A 62 28.02 1.77 6.31
C LYS A 62 27.03 0.91 5.54
N LEU A 63 27.57 0.13 4.61
CA LEU A 63 26.82 -0.89 3.87
C LEU A 63 26.01 -1.78 4.83
N GLY A 64 24.72 -1.87 4.60
CA GLY A 64 23.80 -2.69 5.37
C GLY A 64 23.29 -2.07 6.68
N ASP A 65 23.76 -0.88 7.09
CA ASP A 65 23.13 -0.12 8.18
C ASP A 65 21.72 0.33 7.82
N ARG A 66 20.82 0.45 8.80
CA ARG A 66 19.45 0.89 8.60
C ARG A 66 19.29 2.34 9.02
N VAL A 67 18.68 3.11 8.14
CA VAL A 67 18.27 4.49 8.37
C VAL A 67 16.75 4.54 8.31
N ALA A 68 16.12 4.76 9.45
CA ALA A 68 14.67 4.83 9.53
C ALA A 68 14.16 6.15 8.96
N THR A 69 12.98 6.12 8.33
CA THR A 69 12.24 7.31 7.93
C THR A 69 10.82 7.28 8.47
N LEU A 70 10.41 8.32 9.22
CA LEU A 70 9.05 8.60 9.63
C LEU A 70 8.62 9.90 8.97
N ALA A 71 8.13 9.83 7.75
CA ALA A 71 7.89 11.03 6.96
C ALA A 71 6.72 10.87 6.00
N TRP A 72 6.05 11.99 5.73
CA TRP A 72 5.09 12.11 4.66
C TRP A 72 5.78 12.12 3.29
N ASN A 73 5.00 12.08 2.24
CA ASN A 73 5.52 12.16 0.87
C ASN A 73 6.03 13.58 0.59
N SER A 74 7.34 13.72 0.39
CA SER A 74 8.01 14.99 0.14
C SER A 74 9.26 14.81 -0.71
N GLY A 75 9.77 15.91 -1.29
CA GLY A 75 11.06 15.91 -2.00
C GLY A 75 12.22 15.50 -1.10
N ARG A 76 12.24 16.00 0.15
CA ARG A 76 13.26 15.62 1.15
C ARG A 76 13.27 14.13 1.43
N HIS A 77 12.09 13.50 1.45
CA HIS A 77 11.99 12.06 1.66
C HIS A 77 12.56 11.26 0.46
N LEU A 78 12.35 11.75 -0.77
CA LEU A 78 13.00 11.18 -1.96
C LEU A 78 14.51 11.34 -1.93
N GLU A 79 15.02 12.52 -1.62
CA GLU A 79 16.45 12.80 -1.47
C GLU A 79 17.09 11.85 -0.46
N ALA A 80 16.42 11.67 0.70
CA ALA A 80 16.86 10.76 1.74
C ALA A 80 16.97 9.32 1.24
N TRP A 81 15.94 8.80 0.55
CA TRP A 81 15.98 7.41 0.05
C TRP A 81 17.12 7.19 -0.94
N TYR A 82 17.27 8.07 -1.93
CA TYR A 82 18.36 7.94 -2.90
C TYR A 82 19.74 8.08 -2.25
N GLY A 83 19.89 8.97 -1.27
CA GLY A 83 21.13 9.12 -0.51
C GLY A 83 21.46 7.90 0.34
N ILE A 84 20.47 7.34 1.03
CA ILE A 84 20.61 6.13 1.86
C ILE A 84 21.04 4.94 0.99
N VAL A 85 20.33 4.67 -0.11
CA VAL A 85 20.71 3.55 -0.99
C VAL A 85 22.02 3.79 -1.73
N GLY A 86 22.37 5.04 -1.97
CA GLY A 86 23.61 5.43 -2.66
C GLY A 86 24.88 5.19 -1.85
N VAL A 87 24.80 5.24 -0.51
CA VAL A 87 25.90 4.88 0.39
C VAL A 87 25.92 3.37 0.70
N GLY A 88 24.89 2.62 0.26
CA GLY A 88 24.74 1.18 0.51
C GLY A 88 24.02 0.85 1.81
N ALA A 89 23.39 1.85 2.44
CA ALA A 89 22.52 1.64 3.60
C ALA A 89 21.11 1.26 3.16
N ILE A 90 20.30 0.84 4.10
CA ILE A 90 18.92 0.35 3.89
C ILE A 90 17.97 1.43 4.41
N TYR A 91 17.11 1.99 3.51
CA TYR A 91 16.03 2.83 4.00
C TYR A 91 14.98 1.94 4.68
N HIS A 92 14.62 2.29 5.91
CA HIS A 92 13.59 1.61 6.66
C HIS A 92 12.41 2.54 6.87
N THR A 93 11.30 2.25 6.20
CA THR A 93 10.10 3.07 6.34
C THR A 93 9.29 2.62 7.55
N VAL A 94 9.09 3.53 8.49
CA VAL A 94 8.30 3.27 9.70
C VAL A 94 6.96 3.96 9.57
N ASN A 95 5.89 3.19 9.70
CA ASN A 95 4.53 3.73 9.63
C ASN A 95 4.17 4.43 10.96
N PRO A 96 3.98 5.76 10.96
CA PRO A 96 3.70 6.53 12.18
C PRO A 96 2.30 6.28 12.75
N ARG A 97 1.44 5.56 12.04
CA ARG A 97 0.08 5.20 12.48
C ARG A 97 0.05 3.92 13.31
N LEU A 98 1.18 3.21 13.43
CA LEU A 98 1.28 2.04 14.29
C LEU A 98 1.20 2.43 15.77
N PHE A 99 0.83 1.47 16.62
CA PHE A 99 0.89 1.69 18.07
C PHE A 99 2.33 1.95 18.53
N PRO A 100 2.52 2.79 19.56
CA PRO A 100 3.86 3.12 20.08
C PRO A 100 4.74 1.90 20.36
N GLU A 101 4.17 0.84 20.92
CA GLU A 101 4.86 -0.42 21.21
C GLU A 101 5.38 -1.11 19.96
N GLN A 102 4.60 -1.07 18.88
CA GLN A 102 4.99 -1.64 17.59
C GLN A 102 6.12 -0.82 16.96
N ILE A 103 6.05 0.51 17.02
CA ILE A 103 7.12 1.40 16.51
C ILE A 103 8.43 1.10 17.23
N VAL A 104 8.40 1.04 18.57
CA VAL A 104 9.58 0.72 19.37
C VAL A 104 10.13 -0.67 19.02
N TRP A 105 9.25 -1.67 18.89
CA TRP A 105 9.66 -3.02 18.56
C TRP A 105 10.32 -3.08 17.17
N ILE A 106 9.68 -2.47 16.15
CA ILE A 106 10.18 -2.43 14.76
C ILE A 106 11.57 -1.79 14.69
N MET A 107 11.71 -0.59 15.26
CA MET A 107 12.97 0.15 15.19
C MET A 107 14.11 -0.55 15.93
N ASN A 108 13.84 -1.17 17.08
CA ASN A 108 14.82 -1.98 17.79
C ASN A 108 15.16 -3.28 17.06
N HIS A 109 14.18 -3.96 16.48
CA HIS A 109 14.38 -5.18 15.71
C HIS A 109 15.16 -4.90 14.42
N ALA A 110 14.87 -3.80 13.72
CA ALA A 110 15.62 -3.32 12.57
C ALA A 110 17.05 -2.87 12.95
N GLU A 111 17.27 -2.50 14.21
CA GLU A 111 18.53 -1.89 14.69
C GLU A 111 18.86 -0.61 13.94
N ASP A 112 17.85 0.27 13.83
CA ASP A 112 18.02 1.57 13.21
C ASP A 112 19.06 2.41 13.97
N ARG A 113 19.97 3.06 13.23
CA ARG A 113 21.02 3.92 13.80
C ARG A 113 20.70 5.40 13.69
N VAL A 114 20.08 5.80 12.58
CA VAL A 114 19.66 7.17 12.30
C VAL A 114 18.18 7.17 11.98
N VAL A 115 17.48 8.22 12.42
CA VAL A 115 16.06 8.44 12.10
C VAL A 115 15.90 9.78 11.41
N MET A 116 15.32 9.77 10.21
CA MET A 116 14.91 10.97 9.48
C MET A 116 13.40 11.14 9.63
N ILE A 117 12.95 12.28 10.14
CA ILE A 117 11.55 12.47 10.54
C ILE A 117 10.97 13.81 10.09
N ASP A 118 9.68 13.81 9.78
CA ASP A 118 8.94 15.06 9.62
C ASP A 118 8.60 15.70 10.98
N LEU A 119 8.44 17.02 10.99
CA LEU A 119 8.08 17.84 12.15
C LEU A 119 6.88 17.28 12.92
N THR A 120 5.87 16.79 12.23
CA THR A 120 4.65 16.21 12.80
C THR A 120 4.90 15.04 13.73
N PHE A 121 6.02 14.33 13.56
CA PHE A 121 6.32 13.11 14.32
C PHE A 121 7.36 13.30 15.43
N VAL A 122 7.90 14.52 15.58
CA VAL A 122 8.83 14.85 16.68
C VAL A 122 8.22 14.54 18.04
N PRO A 123 6.97 15.00 18.38
CA PRO A 123 6.38 14.71 19.68
C PRO A 123 6.10 13.22 19.93
N LEU A 124 5.88 12.43 18.86
CA LEU A 124 5.74 10.99 18.97
C LEU A 124 7.07 10.35 19.39
N LEU A 125 8.17 10.69 18.69
CA LEU A 125 9.48 10.09 18.96
C LEU A 125 10.08 10.57 20.28
N GLU A 126 9.81 11.77 20.75
CA GLU A 126 10.20 12.24 22.10
C GLU A 126 9.68 11.31 23.19
N LYS A 127 8.43 10.83 23.07
CA LYS A 127 7.84 9.87 24.00
C LYS A 127 8.46 8.48 23.95
N LEU A 128 9.14 8.13 22.85
CA LEU A 128 9.66 6.80 22.59
C LEU A 128 11.21 6.74 22.70
N ALA A 129 11.89 7.89 22.71
CA ALA A 129 13.34 7.99 22.59
C ALA A 129 14.13 7.16 23.62
N ASP A 130 13.68 7.16 24.88
CA ASP A 130 14.32 6.37 25.95
C ASP A 130 14.26 4.86 25.71
N ARG A 131 13.31 4.40 24.88
CA ARG A 131 13.10 3.01 24.50
C ARG A 131 13.81 2.64 23.19
N LEU A 132 14.53 3.58 22.58
CA LEU A 132 15.26 3.44 21.31
C LEU A 132 16.77 3.69 21.50
N PRO A 133 17.46 2.86 22.29
CA PRO A 133 18.84 3.11 22.71
C PRO A 133 19.86 3.08 21.55
N LYS A 134 19.55 2.39 20.43
CA LYS A 134 20.46 2.27 19.28
C LYS A 134 20.44 3.50 18.36
N ILE A 135 19.45 4.38 18.48
CA ILE A 135 19.38 5.59 17.66
C ILE A 135 20.47 6.57 18.08
N GLU A 136 21.37 6.88 17.18
CA GLU A 136 22.51 7.76 17.41
C GLU A 136 22.18 9.22 17.09
N ARG A 137 21.27 9.46 16.11
CA ARG A 137 20.93 10.80 15.62
C ARG A 137 19.51 10.85 15.08
N TYR A 138 18.86 12.00 15.30
CA TYR A 138 17.58 12.37 14.70
C TYR A 138 17.80 13.51 13.70
N ILE A 139 17.37 13.36 12.45
CA ILE A 139 17.45 14.35 11.40
C ILE A 139 16.02 14.77 11.06
N ILE A 140 15.68 16.03 11.38
CA ILE A 140 14.32 16.53 11.22
C ILE A 140 14.21 17.20 9.85
N PHE A 141 13.26 16.77 9.01
CA PHE A 141 13.02 17.31 7.67
C PHE A 141 12.51 18.75 7.72
N THR A 142 13.38 19.65 8.12
CA THR A 142 13.14 21.09 8.22
C THR A 142 14.45 21.88 8.10
N ASP A 143 14.35 23.19 8.14
CA ASP A 143 15.47 24.12 8.27
C ASP A 143 15.60 24.63 9.72
N ASN A 144 16.65 25.40 9.99
CA ASN A 144 16.91 25.95 11.32
C ASN A 144 15.82 26.93 11.78
N ALA A 145 15.16 27.65 10.85
CA ALA A 145 14.13 28.62 11.20
C ALA A 145 12.85 27.95 11.71
N HIS A 146 12.57 26.72 11.27
CA HIS A 146 11.39 25.95 11.67
C HIS A 146 11.73 24.80 12.63
N MET A 147 12.99 24.68 13.07
CA MET A 147 13.41 23.65 14.00
C MET A 147 12.71 23.81 15.36
N PRO A 148 11.94 22.82 15.83
CA PRO A 148 11.28 22.90 17.14
C PRO A 148 12.32 22.71 18.25
N ALA A 149 12.03 23.28 19.43
CA ALA A 149 12.71 22.83 20.64
C ALA A 149 12.35 21.36 20.86
N THR A 150 13.37 20.51 21.08
CA THR A 150 13.16 19.06 21.18
C THR A 150 14.10 18.44 22.22
N THR A 151 13.61 17.36 22.86
CA THR A 151 14.40 16.52 23.79
C THR A 151 15.13 15.37 23.08
N LEU A 152 14.93 15.20 21.79
CA LEU A 152 15.60 14.16 21.01
C LEU A 152 17.12 14.43 20.97
N ARG A 153 17.90 13.45 21.40
CA ARG A 153 19.36 13.59 21.47
C ARG A 153 19.96 13.71 20.07
N ASN A 154 20.94 14.60 19.91
CA ASN A 154 21.63 14.83 18.65
C ASN A 154 20.67 15.16 17.48
N ALA A 155 19.54 15.82 17.79
CA ALA A 155 18.61 16.28 16.78
C ALA A 155 19.20 17.44 15.99
N VAL A 156 19.08 17.38 14.66
CA VAL A 156 19.58 18.42 13.75
C VAL A 156 18.55 18.68 12.64
N PRO A 157 18.41 19.93 12.17
CA PRO A 157 17.59 20.22 10.99
C PRO A 157 18.26 19.68 9.72
N TYR A 158 17.48 19.09 8.83
CA TYR A 158 17.95 18.42 7.62
C TYR A 158 18.74 19.36 6.70
N GLU A 159 18.27 20.59 6.51
CA GLU A 159 18.92 21.55 5.62
C GLU A 159 20.32 21.92 6.12
N ASP A 160 20.48 22.19 7.43
CA ASP A 160 21.75 22.56 8.01
C ASP A 160 22.71 21.35 8.05
N TRP A 161 22.19 20.17 8.42
CA TRP A 161 22.97 18.93 8.44
C TRP A 161 23.54 18.61 7.05
N MET A 162 22.73 18.77 6.00
CA MET A 162 23.14 18.51 4.63
C MET A 162 24.06 19.62 4.08
N ALA A 163 23.89 20.88 4.52
CA ALA A 163 24.70 22.02 4.06
C ALA A 163 26.17 21.93 4.52
N GLU A 164 26.50 21.06 5.47
CA GLU A 164 27.88 20.85 5.92
C GLU A 164 28.79 20.15 4.89
N VAL A 165 28.23 19.67 3.77
CA VAL A 165 28.95 18.99 2.70
C VAL A 165 28.47 19.46 1.33
N ASP A 166 29.32 19.30 0.32
CA ASP A 166 28.96 19.46 -1.10
C ASP A 166 28.42 18.14 -1.69
N ASP A 167 28.11 18.15 -2.97
CA ASP A 167 27.62 16.98 -3.70
C ASP A 167 28.71 16.20 -4.46
N ASP A 168 29.98 16.44 -4.15
CA ASP A 168 31.09 15.66 -4.67
C ASP A 168 31.16 14.30 -3.94
N PHE A 169 30.33 13.37 -4.38
CA PHE A 169 30.23 12.01 -3.83
C PHE A 169 30.04 11.02 -4.98
N ALA A 170 30.87 9.97 -4.99
CA ALA A 170 30.69 8.86 -5.92
C ALA A 170 29.79 7.79 -5.28
N TRP A 171 28.68 7.48 -5.95
CA TRP A 171 27.83 6.37 -5.51
C TRP A 171 28.62 5.10 -5.31
N LYS A 172 28.30 4.35 -4.26
CA LYS A 172 28.95 3.06 -4.02
C LYS A 172 28.41 2.02 -5.00
N THR A 173 29.28 1.09 -5.37
CA THR A 173 28.95 -0.05 -6.24
C THR A 173 29.06 -1.33 -5.44
N PHE A 174 28.08 -2.20 -5.56
CA PHE A 174 27.97 -3.47 -4.87
C PHE A 174 27.05 -4.42 -5.66
N ASP A 175 26.89 -5.65 -5.18
CA ASP A 175 25.97 -6.62 -5.78
C ASP A 175 24.53 -6.09 -5.76
N GLU A 176 23.80 -6.21 -6.87
CA GLU A 176 22.40 -5.79 -7.01
C GLU A 176 21.44 -6.53 -6.06
N ASN A 177 21.83 -7.68 -5.54
CA ASN A 177 21.08 -8.42 -4.53
C ASN A 177 21.27 -7.88 -3.12
N THR A 178 22.16 -6.89 -2.94
CA THR A 178 22.32 -6.19 -1.66
C THR A 178 21.00 -5.56 -1.22
N ALA A 179 20.71 -5.61 0.08
CA ALA A 179 19.53 -5.01 0.65
C ALA A 179 19.54 -3.48 0.46
N ALA A 180 18.42 -2.93 0.05
CA ALA A 180 18.23 -1.50 -0.22
C ALA A 180 17.13 -0.88 0.62
N GLY A 181 16.07 -1.62 0.90
CA GLY A 181 14.91 -1.12 1.60
C GLY A 181 14.29 -2.13 2.54
N MET A 182 13.59 -1.63 3.54
CA MET A 182 12.87 -2.45 4.52
C MET A 182 11.50 -1.85 4.82
N CYS A 183 10.50 -2.71 4.93
CA CYS A 183 9.17 -2.36 5.39
C CYS A 183 8.63 -3.47 6.29
N TYR A 184 7.93 -3.10 7.36
CA TYR A 184 7.32 -4.09 8.25
C TYR A 184 5.84 -4.28 7.90
N THR A 185 5.38 -5.53 7.98
CA THR A 185 3.96 -5.83 7.91
C THR A 185 3.25 -5.33 9.16
N SER A 186 1.97 -5.01 9.06
CA SER A 186 1.17 -4.51 10.20
C SER A 186 0.89 -5.55 11.30
N GLY A 187 1.32 -6.80 11.10
CA GLY A 187 1.16 -7.89 12.06
C GLY A 187 -0.26 -8.01 12.63
N THR A 188 -1.12 -8.76 11.98
CA THR A 188 -2.49 -9.01 12.51
C THR A 188 -2.49 -10.07 13.62
N THR A 189 -1.39 -10.83 13.72
CA THR A 189 -1.16 -11.86 14.73
C THR A 189 0.32 -11.86 15.08
N GLY A 190 0.66 -11.42 16.28
CA GLY A 190 2.05 -11.36 16.76
C GLY A 190 2.78 -10.06 16.38
N ASN A 191 4.11 -10.08 16.51
CA ASN A 191 4.95 -8.93 16.17
C ASN A 191 4.99 -8.68 14.66
N PRO A 192 5.13 -7.43 14.21
CA PRO A 192 5.34 -7.10 12.81
C PRO A 192 6.55 -7.82 12.23
N LYS A 193 6.46 -8.31 10.99
CA LYS A 193 7.55 -9.00 10.29
C LYS A 193 8.23 -8.06 9.31
N GLY A 194 9.56 -8.03 9.32
CA GLY A 194 10.34 -7.20 8.41
C GLY A 194 10.53 -7.87 7.05
N VAL A 195 10.20 -7.17 5.98
CA VAL A 195 10.49 -7.57 4.59
C VAL A 195 11.64 -6.73 4.08
N LEU A 196 12.68 -7.40 3.62
CA LEU A 196 13.95 -6.79 3.20
C LEU A 196 14.08 -6.87 1.69
N TYR A 197 13.99 -5.73 1.01
CA TYR A 197 14.06 -5.62 -0.46
C TYR A 197 15.50 -5.43 -0.91
N SER A 198 15.88 -6.09 -2.02
CA SER A 198 17.14 -5.81 -2.69
C SER A 198 17.04 -4.63 -3.67
N HIS A 199 18.19 -4.08 -4.08
CA HIS A 199 18.24 -3.13 -5.19
C HIS A 199 17.60 -3.72 -6.45
N ARG A 200 17.98 -4.96 -6.79
CA ARG A 200 17.46 -5.71 -7.95
C ARG A 200 15.94 -5.85 -7.90
N SER A 201 15.37 -6.29 -6.76
CA SER A 201 13.92 -6.49 -6.66
C SER A 201 13.13 -5.20 -6.86
N ASN A 202 13.59 -4.09 -6.29
CA ASN A 202 12.96 -2.78 -6.44
C ASN A 202 13.06 -2.23 -7.88
N ILE A 203 14.21 -2.40 -8.56
CA ILE A 203 14.37 -1.97 -9.96
C ILE A 203 13.46 -2.77 -10.88
N LEU A 204 13.47 -4.11 -10.76
CA LEU A 204 12.60 -4.97 -11.56
C LEU A 204 11.13 -4.68 -11.30
N HIS A 205 10.76 -4.48 -10.04
CA HIS A 205 9.40 -4.08 -9.69
C HIS A 205 9.01 -2.73 -10.31
N ALA A 206 9.88 -1.71 -10.29
CA ALA A 206 9.61 -0.42 -10.91
C ALA A 206 9.49 -0.51 -12.44
N LEU A 207 10.31 -1.34 -13.09
CA LEU A 207 10.20 -1.62 -14.53
C LEU A 207 8.87 -2.31 -14.86
N ILE A 208 8.50 -3.32 -14.08
CA ILE A 208 7.22 -4.01 -14.21
C ILE A 208 6.05 -3.03 -14.03
N ALA A 209 6.08 -2.21 -12.98
CA ALA A 209 5.04 -1.20 -12.73
C ALA A 209 4.87 -0.21 -13.90
N ASN A 210 5.95 0.14 -14.60
CA ASN A 210 5.93 1.03 -15.75
C ASN A 210 5.56 0.34 -17.08
N SER A 211 5.39 -1.00 -17.12
CA SER A 211 4.94 -1.65 -18.34
C SER A 211 3.55 -1.17 -18.76
N ALA A 212 3.26 -1.19 -20.06
CA ALA A 212 2.06 -0.58 -20.64
C ALA A 212 0.75 -1.15 -20.08
N ASP A 213 0.72 -2.45 -19.78
CA ASP A 213 -0.45 -3.14 -19.25
C ASP A 213 -0.57 -3.06 -17.72
N MET A 214 0.32 -2.28 -17.08
CA MET A 214 0.31 -2.07 -15.63
C MET A 214 -0.09 -0.63 -15.30
N LEU A 215 0.79 0.15 -14.66
CA LEU A 215 0.53 1.57 -14.39
C LEU A 215 0.84 2.46 -15.60
N GLY A 216 1.74 2.01 -16.47
CA GLY A 216 2.02 2.61 -17.77
C GLY A 216 2.48 4.07 -17.69
N HIS A 217 3.34 4.42 -16.73
CA HIS A 217 3.84 5.78 -16.61
C HIS A 217 4.77 6.15 -17.77
N THR A 218 4.72 7.41 -18.15
CA THR A 218 5.59 8.01 -19.17
C THR A 218 6.12 9.36 -18.72
N ALA A 219 7.12 9.92 -19.42
CA ALA A 219 7.62 11.26 -19.16
C ALA A 219 6.55 12.38 -19.31
N ARG A 220 5.42 12.09 -19.94
CA ARG A 220 4.30 13.03 -20.10
C ARG A 220 3.37 13.08 -18.88
N ASP A 221 3.50 12.11 -17.99
CA ASP A 221 2.63 12.02 -16.81
C ASP A 221 3.04 13.00 -15.72
N VAL A 222 2.03 13.42 -14.96
CA VAL A 222 2.16 14.08 -13.67
C VAL A 222 1.59 13.11 -12.65
N VAL A 223 2.45 12.55 -11.82
CA VAL A 223 2.11 11.48 -10.87
C VAL A 223 2.01 12.05 -9.46
N MET A 224 0.88 11.80 -8.79
CA MET A 224 0.70 12.16 -7.38
C MET A 224 0.53 10.90 -6.53
N PRO A 225 1.57 10.43 -5.83
CA PRO A 225 1.46 9.34 -4.88
C PRO A 225 0.75 9.84 -3.62
N VAL A 226 -0.55 9.58 -3.49
CA VAL A 226 -1.29 9.82 -2.23
C VAL A 226 -1.06 8.67 -1.26
N VAL A 227 -0.83 7.47 -1.79
CA VAL A 227 -0.32 6.36 -0.98
C VAL A 227 0.97 6.75 -0.27
N PRO A 228 1.04 6.60 1.08
CA PRO A 228 2.20 7.04 1.83
C PRO A 228 3.47 6.23 1.50
N LEU A 229 4.61 6.90 1.38
CA LEU A 229 5.91 6.26 1.19
C LEU A 229 6.27 5.33 2.36
N PHE A 230 5.76 5.58 3.55
CA PHE A 230 6.01 4.73 4.72
C PHE A 230 5.20 3.42 4.72
N HIS A 231 4.31 3.18 3.76
CA HIS A 231 3.51 1.95 3.69
C HIS A 231 3.76 1.23 2.37
N ALA A 232 4.19 -0.03 2.46
CA ALA A 232 4.63 -0.85 1.33
C ALA A 232 5.41 0.01 0.29
N ASN A 233 6.33 0.81 0.82
CA ASN A 233 7.25 1.72 0.12
C ASN A 233 6.60 2.55 -1.00
N GLY A 234 5.39 3.09 -0.71
CA GLY A 234 4.70 3.99 -1.63
C GLY A 234 4.37 3.38 -2.99
N TRP A 235 4.15 2.08 -3.03
CA TRP A 235 3.81 1.30 -4.23
C TRP A 235 4.81 1.48 -5.38
N ALA A 236 6.09 1.59 -5.04
CA ALA A 236 7.23 1.83 -5.93
C ALA A 236 7.20 3.17 -6.70
N LEU A 237 6.23 4.04 -6.48
CA LEU A 237 6.09 5.30 -7.26
C LEU A 237 7.30 6.22 -7.09
N ALA A 238 8.01 6.17 -5.96
CA ALA A 238 9.26 6.89 -5.73
C ALA A 238 10.41 6.45 -6.66
N PHE A 239 10.30 5.29 -7.28
CA PHE A 239 11.26 4.74 -8.25
C PHE A 239 10.70 4.73 -9.66
N ALA A 240 9.45 4.29 -9.82
CA ALA A 240 8.80 4.16 -11.12
C ALA A 240 8.61 5.50 -11.83
N ALA A 241 8.20 6.57 -11.12
CA ALA A 241 7.99 7.88 -11.74
C ALA A 241 9.29 8.55 -12.19
N PRO A 242 10.37 8.65 -11.38
CA PRO A 242 11.66 9.17 -11.85
C PRO A 242 12.30 8.33 -12.96
N MET A 243 12.11 7.00 -12.94
CA MET A 243 12.66 6.09 -13.96
C MET A 243 12.23 6.46 -15.37
N VAL A 244 11.04 7.01 -15.55
CA VAL A 244 10.51 7.47 -16.85
C VAL A 244 10.49 9.00 -17.00
N GLY A 245 10.97 9.74 -15.99
CA GLY A 245 10.97 11.21 -16.00
C GLY A 245 9.58 11.84 -15.85
N ALA A 246 8.63 11.17 -15.21
CA ALA A 246 7.33 11.77 -14.87
C ALA A 246 7.49 12.86 -13.81
N GLN A 247 6.67 13.93 -13.89
CA GLN A 247 6.60 14.93 -12.83
C GLN A 247 5.99 14.33 -11.57
N MET A 248 6.46 14.74 -10.39
CA MET A 248 5.93 14.23 -9.12
C MET A 248 5.30 15.34 -8.30
N ILE A 249 4.11 15.09 -7.76
CA ILE A 249 3.42 15.96 -6.82
C ILE A 249 3.31 15.24 -5.48
N MET A 250 4.00 15.76 -4.48
CA MET A 250 4.08 15.19 -3.14
C MET A 250 3.07 15.89 -2.24
N PRO A 251 1.98 15.19 -1.83
CA PRO A 251 0.84 15.85 -1.15
C PRO A 251 1.10 16.23 0.30
N GLY A 252 2.20 15.75 0.91
CA GLY A 252 2.47 15.97 2.33
C GLY A 252 1.44 15.28 3.22
N MET A 253 1.03 15.95 4.31
CA MET A 253 0.16 15.36 5.33
C MET A 253 -1.36 15.51 5.07
N LYS A 254 -1.78 16.47 4.24
CA LYS A 254 -3.19 16.80 4.00
C LYS A 254 -3.76 15.96 2.87
N LEU A 255 -4.48 14.91 3.22
CA LEU A 255 -5.02 13.91 2.27
C LEU A 255 -6.56 13.89 2.25
N ASP A 256 -7.22 14.92 2.79
CA ASP A 256 -8.66 15.12 2.67
C ASP A 256 -9.08 15.45 1.24
N GLY A 257 -10.37 15.29 0.93
CA GLY A 257 -10.90 15.44 -0.43
C GLY A 257 -10.63 16.81 -1.05
N ALA A 258 -10.72 17.90 -0.28
CA ALA A 258 -10.47 19.26 -0.76
C ALA A 258 -8.98 19.47 -1.07
N SER A 259 -8.11 19.03 -0.17
CA SER A 259 -6.65 19.14 -0.31
C SER A 259 -6.10 18.32 -1.49
N VAL A 260 -6.64 17.13 -1.71
CA VAL A 260 -6.31 16.28 -2.86
C VAL A 260 -6.82 16.93 -4.15
N TYR A 261 -8.08 17.39 -4.18
CA TYR A 261 -8.68 18.06 -5.33
C TYR A 261 -7.88 19.28 -5.80
N GLU A 262 -7.45 20.12 -4.85
CA GLU A 262 -6.63 21.30 -5.14
C GLU A 262 -5.35 20.92 -5.90
N LEU A 263 -4.59 19.94 -5.41
CA LEU A 263 -3.34 19.50 -6.06
C LEU A 263 -3.59 18.86 -7.42
N LEU A 264 -4.64 18.05 -7.56
CA LEU A 264 -5.00 17.38 -8.81
C LEU A 264 -5.19 18.40 -9.94
N ASN A 265 -5.91 19.49 -9.67
CA ASN A 265 -6.23 20.49 -10.68
C ASN A 265 -5.13 21.54 -10.86
N THR A 266 -4.51 22.01 -9.77
CA THR A 266 -3.45 23.02 -9.84
C THR A 266 -2.26 22.52 -10.64
N TYR A 267 -1.86 21.27 -10.43
CA TYR A 267 -0.68 20.69 -11.09
C TYR A 267 -1.02 19.78 -12.26
N LYS A 268 -2.28 19.74 -12.69
CA LYS A 268 -2.73 18.96 -13.85
C LYS A 268 -2.33 17.47 -13.74
N VAL A 269 -2.53 16.89 -12.57
CA VAL A 269 -2.18 15.49 -12.28
C VAL A 269 -2.89 14.56 -13.25
N THR A 270 -2.15 13.65 -13.88
CA THR A 270 -2.68 12.67 -14.85
C THR A 270 -2.88 11.29 -14.26
N CYS A 271 -2.10 10.94 -13.23
CA CYS A 271 -2.15 9.64 -12.56
C CYS A 271 -1.96 9.80 -11.06
N THR A 272 -2.77 9.12 -10.28
CA THR A 272 -2.66 9.15 -8.82
C THR A 272 -3.02 7.79 -8.22
N ALA A 273 -2.49 7.50 -7.02
CA ALA A 273 -2.66 6.21 -6.36
C ALA A 273 -2.98 6.38 -4.88
N ALA A 274 -4.04 5.71 -4.43
CA ALA A 274 -4.42 5.68 -3.00
C ALA A 274 -5.35 4.50 -2.67
N VAL A 275 -5.66 4.39 -1.39
CA VAL A 275 -6.66 3.47 -0.85
C VAL A 275 -8.09 4.03 -1.06
N PRO A 276 -9.13 3.15 -1.07
CA PRO A 276 -10.51 3.57 -1.35
C PRO A 276 -11.05 4.71 -0.48
N THR A 277 -10.66 4.80 0.79
CA THR A 277 -11.13 5.85 1.71
C THR A 277 -10.76 7.27 1.25
N VAL A 278 -9.60 7.44 0.64
CA VAL A 278 -9.19 8.73 0.05
C VAL A 278 -10.09 9.10 -1.12
N TRP A 279 -10.39 8.14 -1.98
CA TRP A 279 -11.25 8.35 -3.15
C TRP A 279 -12.70 8.65 -2.76
N LEU A 280 -13.22 8.01 -1.73
CA LEU A 280 -14.54 8.35 -1.19
C LEU A 280 -14.58 9.80 -0.69
N GLY A 281 -13.54 10.26 0.03
CA GLY A 281 -13.42 11.65 0.47
C GLY A 281 -13.34 12.64 -0.70
N LEU A 282 -12.58 12.31 -1.76
CA LEU A 282 -12.51 13.13 -2.97
C LEU A 282 -13.87 13.19 -3.70
N LEU A 283 -14.53 12.04 -3.90
CA LEU A 283 -15.83 11.99 -4.56
C LEU A 283 -16.90 12.76 -3.79
N GLN A 284 -16.93 12.69 -2.46
CA GLN A 284 -17.81 13.50 -1.62
C GLN A 284 -17.56 15.00 -1.80
N HIS A 285 -16.28 15.41 -1.83
CA HIS A 285 -15.93 16.81 -2.09
C HIS A 285 -16.40 17.27 -3.48
N LEU A 286 -16.17 16.46 -4.51
CA LEU A 286 -16.61 16.75 -5.88
C LEU A 286 -18.13 16.89 -5.98
N GLU A 287 -18.88 16.01 -5.34
CA GLU A 287 -20.35 16.07 -5.28
C GLU A 287 -20.86 17.33 -4.58
N ALA A 288 -20.24 17.70 -3.46
CA ALA A 288 -20.63 18.87 -2.67
C ALA A 288 -20.32 20.19 -3.38
N THR A 289 -19.27 20.23 -4.22
CA THR A 289 -18.77 21.47 -4.85
C THR A 289 -19.08 21.58 -6.33
N GLY A 290 -19.56 20.52 -6.99
CA GLY A 290 -19.69 20.44 -8.44
C GLY A 290 -18.33 20.41 -9.16
N GLY A 291 -17.27 20.02 -8.46
CA GLY A 291 -15.90 19.96 -8.97
C GLY A 291 -15.72 19.01 -10.15
N LYS A 292 -14.69 19.23 -10.97
CA LYS A 292 -14.36 18.40 -12.14
C LYS A 292 -12.89 17.99 -12.11
N LEU A 293 -12.55 16.92 -12.82
CA LEU A 293 -11.21 16.35 -12.92
C LEU A 293 -10.69 16.39 -14.39
N PRO A 294 -10.50 17.57 -14.98
CA PRO A 294 -10.24 17.69 -16.42
C PRO A 294 -8.89 17.13 -16.88
N TYR A 295 -7.94 16.91 -15.97
CA TYR A 295 -6.58 16.47 -16.29
C TYR A 295 -6.31 15.03 -15.87
N LEU A 296 -7.05 14.54 -14.87
CA LEU A 296 -6.86 13.20 -14.32
C LEU A 296 -7.32 12.15 -15.34
N LYS A 297 -6.43 11.24 -15.71
CA LYS A 297 -6.70 10.19 -16.70
C LYS A 297 -6.99 8.86 -16.03
N ARG A 298 -6.25 8.54 -14.95
CA ARG A 298 -6.36 7.27 -14.25
C ARG A 298 -6.10 7.39 -12.76
N VAL A 299 -6.83 6.58 -12.00
CA VAL A 299 -6.63 6.38 -10.56
C VAL A 299 -6.27 4.93 -10.30
N VAL A 300 -5.24 4.71 -9.50
CA VAL A 300 -4.85 3.38 -9.00
C VAL A 300 -5.47 3.20 -7.62
N ILE A 301 -6.22 2.13 -7.45
CA ILE A 301 -6.93 1.81 -6.21
C ILE A 301 -6.48 0.44 -5.70
N GLY A 302 -5.99 0.39 -4.48
CA GLY A 302 -5.52 -0.86 -3.88
C GLY A 302 -5.46 -0.78 -2.36
N GLY A 303 -4.87 -1.81 -1.74
CA GLY A 303 -4.75 -1.91 -0.28
C GLY A 303 -5.99 -2.45 0.43
N SER A 304 -7.17 -2.31 -0.16
CA SER A 304 -8.43 -2.97 0.21
C SER A 304 -9.34 -3.08 -1.01
N ALA A 305 -10.46 -3.80 -0.88
CA ALA A 305 -11.44 -3.92 -1.94
C ALA A 305 -11.97 -2.54 -2.36
N CYS A 306 -12.07 -2.31 -3.67
CA CYS A 306 -12.63 -1.08 -4.22
C CYS A 306 -14.15 -1.15 -4.27
N PRO A 307 -14.90 -0.27 -3.60
CA PRO A 307 -16.34 -0.23 -3.74
C PRO A 307 -16.76 0.03 -5.19
N ARG A 308 -17.72 -0.74 -5.68
CA ARG A 308 -18.24 -0.62 -7.06
C ARG A 308 -18.61 0.81 -7.42
N THR A 309 -19.29 1.50 -6.52
CA THR A 309 -19.72 2.89 -6.70
C THR A 309 -18.57 3.88 -6.92
N VAL A 310 -17.38 3.59 -6.41
CA VAL A 310 -16.19 4.40 -6.65
C VAL A 310 -15.74 4.25 -8.10
N THR A 311 -15.67 3.02 -8.61
CA THR A 311 -15.33 2.75 -10.01
C THR A 311 -16.33 3.39 -10.96
N GLU A 312 -17.63 3.20 -10.72
CA GLU A 312 -18.72 3.78 -11.53
C GLU A 312 -18.63 5.31 -11.59
N LYS A 313 -18.49 5.99 -10.43
CA LYS A 313 -18.42 7.45 -10.39
C LYS A 313 -17.20 7.99 -11.13
N PHE A 314 -16.02 7.43 -10.92
CA PHE A 314 -14.82 7.89 -11.63
C PHE A 314 -14.98 7.75 -13.15
N GLN A 315 -15.49 6.63 -13.64
CA GLN A 315 -15.60 6.38 -15.07
C GLN A 315 -16.78 7.10 -15.70
N ASP A 316 -17.97 6.96 -15.14
CA ASP A 316 -19.20 7.41 -15.79
C ASP A 316 -19.43 8.92 -15.62
N ILE A 317 -18.99 9.52 -14.50
CA ILE A 317 -19.20 10.95 -14.21
C ILE A 317 -17.97 11.78 -14.59
N TYR A 318 -16.77 11.30 -14.26
CA TYR A 318 -15.54 12.08 -14.39
C TYR A 318 -14.66 11.66 -15.59
N GLY A 319 -14.97 10.55 -16.27
CA GLY A 319 -14.19 10.05 -17.41
C GLY A 319 -12.77 9.60 -17.03
N VAL A 320 -12.58 9.16 -15.78
CA VAL A 320 -11.27 8.74 -15.22
C VAL A 320 -11.22 7.21 -15.19
N ASP A 321 -10.21 6.62 -15.80
CA ASP A 321 -10.00 5.18 -15.75
C ASP A 321 -9.61 4.72 -14.33
N VAL A 322 -10.22 3.63 -13.88
CA VAL A 322 -9.90 3.00 -12.59
C VAL A 322 -9.06 1.75 -12.82
N ILE A 323 -7.89 1.72 -12.22
CA ILE A 323 -7.00 0.57 -12.16
C ILE A 323 -7.09 -0.02 -10.75
N HIS A 324 -7.87 -1.07 -10.58
CA HIS A 324 -7.88 -1.82 -9.32
C HIS A 324 -6.61 -2.66 -9.24
N ALA A 325 -5.92 -2.60 -8.11
CA ALA A 325 -4.63 -3.26 -7.92
C ALA A 325 -4.60 -4.06 -6.61
N TRP A 326 -3.88 -5.16 -6.64
CA TRP A 326 -3.57 -5.94 -5.46
C TRP A 326 -2.07 -6.09 -5.29
N GLY A 327 -1.65 -6.12 -4.06
CA GLY A 327 -0.28 -6.35 -3.68
C GLY A 327 -0.12 -6.41 -2.16
N MET A 328 1.07 -6.71 -1.72
CA MET A 328 1.39 -6.84 -0.30
C MET A 328 2.85 -6.47 -0.04
N THR A 329 3.19 -6.21 1.22
CA THR A 329 4.55 -5.85 1.62
C THR A 329 5.57 -6.87 1.11
N GLU A 330 5.22 -8.14 1.11
CA GLU A 330 6.07 -9.25 0.68
C GLU A 330 6.32 -9.32 -0.85
N MET A 331 5.72 -8.39 -1.64
CA MET A 331 5.79 -8.36 -3.11
C MET A 331 6.33 -7.05 -3.70
N SER A 332 6.80 -6.11 -2.89
CA SER A 332 7.46 -4.84 -3.27
C SER A 332 6.61 -3.68 -3.83
N PRO A 333 5.27 -3.53 -3.73
CA PRO A 333 4.27 -4.50 -3.28
C PRO A 333 3.39 -5.07 -4.40
N LEU A 334 3.45 -4.55 -5.67
CA LEU A 334 2.46 -4.79 -6.73
C LEU A 334 2.47 -6.26 -7.21
N GLY A 335 1.31 -6.92 -7.10
CA GLY A 335 1.11 -8.29 -7.57
C GLY A 335 0.26 -8.39 -8.83
N THR A 336 -0.90 -7.72 -8.85
CA THR A 336 -1.80 -7.70 -10.00
C THR A 336 -2.39 -6.32 -10.22
N VAL A 337 -2.83 -6.04 -11.45
CA VAL A 337 -3.65 -4.87 -11.80
C VAL A 337 -4.78 -5.27 -12.74
N CYS A 338 -5.89 -4.55 -12.66
CA CYS A 338 -7.04 -4.78 -13.52
C CYS A 338 -7.05 -3.81 -14.71
N THR A 339 -6.15 -4.02 -15.65
CA THR A 339 -6.26 -3.47 -17.01
C THR A 339 -7.03 -4.44 -17.89
N LEU A 340 -7.79 -3.93 -18.86
CA LEU A 340 -8.65 -4.79 -19.69
C LEU A 340 -7.86 -5.41 -20.84
N LYS A 341 -7.79 -6.74 -20.88
CA LYS A 341 -7.25 -7.52 -21.97
C LYS A 341 -8.17 -7.47 -23.19
N PRO A 342 -7.69 -7.83 -24.43
CA PRO A 342 -8.50 -7.79 -25.64
C PRO A 342 -9.84 -8.52 -25.52
N GLU A 343 -9.91 -9.62 -24.76
CA GLU A 343 -11.11 -10.42 -24.53
C GLU A 343 -12.22 -9.63 -23.83
N TYR A 344 -11.85 -8.59 -23.09
CA TYR A 344 -12.76 -7.74 -22.33
C TYR A 344 -12.85 -6.30 -22.87
N SER A 345 -12.09 -5.94 -23.89
CA SER A 345 -11.99 -4.57 -24.43
C SER A 345 -13.30 -4.05 -25.04
N GLY A 346 -14.18 -4.97 -25.49
CA GLY A 346 -15.51 -4.64 -26.02
C GLY A 346 -16.61 -4.50 -24.97
N LEU A 347 -16.32 -4.77 -23.69
CA LEU A 347 -17.32 -4.67 -22.64
C LEU A 347 -17.63 -3.20 -22.30
N THR A 348 -18.90 -2.93 -22.03
CA THR A 348 -19.41 -1.62 -21.60
C THR A 348 -20.34 -1.75 -20.39
N GLY A 349 -20.63 -0.63 -19.72
CA GLY A 349 -21.55 -0.60 -18.59
C GLY A 349 -21.21 -1.60 -17.49
N THR A 350 -22.24 -2.25 -16.96
CA THR A 350 -22.13 -3.20 -15.83
C THR A 350 -21.13 -4.33 -16.07
N ALA A 351 -21.10 -4.92 -17.27
CA ALA A 351 -20.20 -6.03 -17.59
C ALA A 351 -18.71 -5.62 -17.54
N ARG A 352 -18.40 -4.39 -17.98
CA ARG A 352 -17.04 -3.82 -17.84
C ARG A 352 -16.68 -3.64 -16.37
N ILE A 353 -17.57 -3.05 -15.59
CA ILE A 353 -17.38 -2.81 -14.16
C ILE A 353 -17.17 -4.13 -13.41
N ASP A 354 -17.92 -5.19 -13.74
CA ASP A 354 -17.77 -6.51 -13.10
C ASP A 354 -16.36 -7.06 -13.26
N VAL A 355 -15.72 -6.89 -14.42
CA VAL A 355 -14.32 -7.27 -14.61
C VAL A 355 -13.39 -6.36 -13.79
N GLN A 356 -13.63 -5.04 -13.78
CA GLN A 356 -12.78 -4.07 -13.08
C GLN A 356 -12.90 -4.12 -11.56
N GLN A 357 -13.89 -4.81 -11.02
CA GLN A 357 -13.97 -5.11 -9.59
C GLN A 357 -12.98 -6.20 -9.15
N LYS A 358 -12.49 -7.04 -10.06
CA LYS A 358 -11.42 -7.99 -9.76
C LYS A 358 -10.11 -7.25 -9.50
N GLN A 359 -9.17 -7.88 -8.79
CA GLN A 359 -7.83 -7.33 -8.58
C GLN A 359 -6.93 -7.49 -9.81
N GLY A 360 -7.46 -8.12 -10.86
CA GLY A 360 -6.85 -8.17 -12.18
C GLY A 360 -5.88 -9.31 -12.39
N HIS A 361 -4.97 -9.11 -13.34
CA HIS A 361 -4.03 -10.15 -13.78
C HIS A 361 -2.58 -9.81 -13.39
N ALA A 362 -1.76 -10.87 -13.28
CA ALA A 362 -0.35 -10.73 -12.99
C ALA A 362 0.43 -10.18 -14.20
N PRO A 363 1.41 -9.28 -13.96
CA PRO A 363 2.39 -8.90 -14.99
C PRO A 363 3.42 -9.99 -15.23
N PHE A 364 4.21 -9.85 -16.30
CA PHE A 364 5.45 -10.59 -16.43
C PHE A 364 6.32 -10.39 -15.18
N GLY A 365 6.85 -11.48 -14.63
CA GLY A 365 7.65 -11.45 -13.40
C GLY A 365 6.84 -11.72 -12.13
N VAL A 366 5.51 -11.94 -12.22
CA VAL A 366 4.70 -12.48 -11.15
C VAL A 366 4.00 -13.74 -11.64
N GLU A 367 4.26 -14.86 -10.99
CA GLU A 367 3.54 -16.11 -11.22
C GLU A 367 2.57 -16.36 -10.08
N MET A 368 1.38 -16.84 -10.40
CA MET A 368 0.33 -17.16 -9.44
C MET A 368 -0.11 -18.61 -9.55
N LYS A 369 -0.55 -19.16 -8.43
CA LYS A 369 -1.36 -20.39 -8.39
C LYS A 369 -2.37 -20.28 -7.24
N ILE A 370 -3.46 -21.02 -7.35
CA ILE A 370 -4.37 -21.26 -6.25
C ILE A 370 -4.35 -22.74 -5.88
N THR A 371 -4.38 -23.03 -4.58
CA THR A 371 -4.32 -24.40 -4.06
C THR A 371 -5.41 -24.64 -3.01
N ASP A 372 -5.80 -25.90 -2.86
CA ASP A 372 -6.55 -26.31 -1.67
C ASP A 372 -5.66 -26.32 -0.40
N ASP A 373 -6.23 -26.67 0.75
CA ASP A 373 -5.49 -26.76 2.02
C ASP A 373 -4.43 -27.89 2.02
N ALA A 374 -4.56 -28.89 1.13
CA ALA A 374 -3.57 -29.96 0.95
C ALA A 374 -2.43 -29.57 -0.01
N GLY A 375 -2.52 -28.38 -0.65
CA GLY A 375 -1.51 -27.88 -1.59
C GLY A 375 -1.75 -28.25 -3.06
N HIS A 376 -2.83 -28.99 -3.40
CA HIS A 376 -3.14 -29.32 -4.78
C HIS A 376 -3.63 -28.10 -5.56
N ARG A 377 -3.13 -27.93 -6.77
CA ARG A 377 -3.54 -26.83 -7.64
C ARG A 377 -5.02 -26.90 -7.99
N GLN A 378 -5.68 -25.76 -7.90
CA GLN A 378 -7.08 -25.58 -8.28
C GLN A 378 -7.19 -24.98 -9.71
N PRO A 379 -8.29 -25.28 -10.44
CA PRO A 379 -8.48 -24.79 -11.80
C PRO A 379 -8.73 -23.26 -11.84
N TRP A 380 -8.35 -22.65 -12.95
CA TRP A 380 -8.63 -21.23 -13.25
C TRP A 380 -9.97 -21.11 -14.00
N ASP A 381 -11.07 -21.40 -13.34
CA ASP A 381 -12.43 -21.38 -13.87
C ASP A 381 -13.25 -20.16 -13.42
N GLY A 382 -12.66 -19.28 -12.59
CA GLY A 382 -13.30 -18.10 -12.04
C GLY A 382 -14.31 -18.39 -10.94
N LYS A 383 -14.40 -19.64 -10.48
CA LYS A 383 -15.38 -20.10 -9.49
C LYS A 383 -14.74 -20.86 -8.34
N THR A 384 -13.78 -21.73 -8.64
CA THR A 384 -13.10 -22.54 -7.65
C THR A 384 -12.16 -21.68 -6.81
N PHE A 385 -12.38 -21.66 -5.51
CA PHE A 385 -11.56 -20.95 -4.55
C PHE A 385 -10.29 -21.71 -4.19
N GLY A 386 -9.23 -20.98 -3.90
CA GLY A 386 -8.00 -21.57 -3.39
C GLY A 386 -7.13 -20.55 -2.68
N ARG A 387 -6.18 -21.04 -1.89
CA ARG A 387 -5.14 -20.22 -1.27
C ARG A 387 -4.26 -19.64 -2.39
N LEU A 388 -4.19 -18.32 -2.45
CA LEU A 388 -3.37 -17.63 -3.44
C LEU A 388 -1.90 -17.74 -3.05
N LYS A 389 -1.10 -18.26 -3.96
CA LYS A 389 0.35 -18.34 -3.82
C LYS A 389 1.04 -17.66 -5.00
N VAL A 390 2.16 -17.00 -4.73
CA VAL A 390 2.88 -16.17 -5.70
C VAL A 390 4.37 -16.44 -5.68
N ARG A 391 5.05 -16.24 -6.81
CA ARG A 391 6.51 -16.17 -6.88
C ARG A 391 6.96 -15.17 -7.94
N GLY A 392 8.19 -14.69 -7.79
CA GLY A 392 8.78 -13.74 -8.74
C GLY A 392 9.98 -13.01 -8.15
N PRO A 393 10.72 -12.23 -8.96
CA PRO A 393 11.95 -11.57 -8.54
C PRO A 393 11.74 -10.46 -7.48
N ALA A 394 10.50 -10.01 -7.29
CA ALA A 394 10.12 -9.00 -6.30
C ALA A 394 9.35 -9.60 -5.11
N VAL A 395 9.20 -10.93 -5.05
CA VAL A 395 8.53 -11.63 -3.95
C VAL A 395 9.55 -12.06 -2.91
N THR A 396 9.22 -11.87 -1.62
CA THR A 396 10.11 -12.27 -0.52
C THR A 396 10.25 -13.78 -0.43
N LYS A 397 11.45 -14.25 -0.08
CA LYS A 397 11.69 -15.66 0.24
C LYS A 397 11.78 -15.94 1.74
N ALA A 398 12.02 -14.91 2.53
CA ALA A 398 12.17 -15.00 3.98
C ALA A 398 11.87 -13.65 4.63
N TYR A 399 11.52 -13.65 5.91
CA TYR A 399 11.43 -12.45 6.70
C TYR A 399 12.76 -12.14 7.41
N PHE A 400 13.00 -10.87 7.64
CA PHE A 400 14.22 -10.40 8.29
C PHE A 400 14.37 -11.02 9.69
N LYS A 401 15.52 -11.66 9.93
CA LYS A 401 15.90 -12.37 11.17
C LYS A 401 15.05 -13.61 11.53
N GLU A 402 14.16 -14.09 10.68
CA GLU A 402 13.38 -15.32 10.96
C GLU A 402 14.18 -16.62 10.71
N GLY A 403 15.29 -16.56 9.97
CA GLY A 403 16.24 -17.66 9.83
C GLY A 403 15.79 -18.84 8.95
N HIS A 404 14.60 -18.79 8.33
CA HIS A 404 14.09 -19.81 7.41
C HIS A 404 13.33 -19.19 6.23
N GLU A 405 13.27 -19.92 5.13
CA GLU A 405 12.46 -19.56 3.98
C GLU A 405 10.99 -19.87 4.23
N VAL A 406 10.11 -19.03 3.68
CA VAL A 406 8.64 -19.14 3.81
C VAL A 406 7.98 -19.58 2.50
N LEU A 407 8.73 -20.28 1.66
CA LEU A 407 8.29 -20.75 0.35
C LEU A 407 7.83 -22.22 0.43
N ASP A 408 6.91 -22.59 -0.44
CA ASP A 408 6.56 -24.00 -0.64
C ASP A 408 7.62 -24.72 -1.51
N GLU A 409 7.45 -26.03 -1.72
CA GLU A 409 8.39 -26.88 -2.47
C GLU A 409 8.61 -26.43 -3.91
N GLU A 410 7.66 -25.69 -4.52
CA GLU A 410 7.77 -25.13 -5.87
C GLU A 410 8.32 -23.67 -5.85
N GLY A 411 8.69 -23.14 -4.68
CA GLY A 411 9.21 -21.78 -4.52
C GLY A 411 8.15 -20.69 -4.50
N TYR A 412 6.89 -21.01 -4.20
CA TYR A 412 5.81 -20.04 -4.05
C TYR A 412 5.63 -19.59 -2.60
N PHE A 413 5.42 -18.29 -2.44
CA PHE A 413 5.03 -17.67 -1.18
C PHE A 413 3.50 -17.74 -1.00
N ASP A 414 3.04 -18.17 0.17
CA ASP A 414 1.61 -18.18 0.52
C ASP A 414 1.19 -16.79 1.01
N THR A 415 0.31 -16.13 0.27
CA THR A 415 -0.11 -14.74 0.56
C THR A 415 -1.04 -14.63 1.76
N GLY A 416 -1.64 -15.75 2.17
CA GLY A 416 -2.73 -15.78 3.15
C GLY A 416 -4.05 -15.23 2.61
N ASP A 417 -4.15 -14.92 1.32
CA ASP A 417 -5.40 -14.58 0.65
C ASP A 417 -6.02 -15.83 0.03
N VAL A 418 -7.36 -15.87 -0.03
CA VAL A 418 -8.15 -16.82 -0.79
C VAL A 418 -8.71 -16.12 -2.00
N SER A 419 -8.57 -16.73 -3.16
CA SER A 419 -8.99 -16.13 -4.42
C SER A 419 -9.53 -17.14 -5.42
N THR A 420 -10.26 -16.65 -6.41
CA THR A 420 -10.51 -17.33 -7.68
C THR A 420 -9.61 -16.73 -8.75
N ILE A 421 -9.30 -17.51 -9.80
CA ILE A 421 -8.66 -17.00 -11.02
C ILE A 421 -9.47 -17.51 -12.20
N ASP A 422 -9.82 -16.61 -13.12
CA ASP A 422 -10.56 -17.02 -14.32
C ASP A 422 -9.62 -17.50 -15.45
N GLN A 423 -10.23 -18.04 -16.52
CA GLN A 423 -9.51 -18.58 -17.68
C GLN A 423 -8.63 -17.55 -18.42
N HIS A 424 -8.85 -16.25 -18.18
CA HIS A 424 -8.05 -15.15 -18.75
C HIS A 424 -7.00 -14.64 -17.76
N GLY A 425 -6.89 -15.27 -16.58
CA GLY A 425 -5.89 -14.95 -15.56
C GLY A 425 -6.29 -13.81 -14.63
N TYR A 426 -7.55 -13.36 -14.65
CA TYR A 426 -8.01 -12.34 -13.69
C TYR A 426 -8.29 -12.97 -12.35
N MET A 427 -7.53 -12.52 -11.37
CA MET A 427 -7.66 -12.92 -9.97
C MET A 427 -8.69 -12.05 -9.27
N GLN A 428 -9.50 -12.67 -8.45
CA GLN A 428 -10.43 -12.01 -7.54
C GLN A 428 -10.24 -12.55 -6.14
N ILE A 429 -9.83 -11.66 -5.22
CA ILE A 429 -9.77 -12.00 -3.80
C ILE A 429 -11.19 -12.17 -3.28
N THR A 430 -11.42 -13.30 -2.66
CA THR A 430 -12.70 -13.64 -2.06
C THR A 430 -12.67 -13.48 -0.54
N ASP A 431 -11.52 -13.73 0.07
CA ASP A 431 -11.31 -13.50 1.51
C ASP A 431 -9.84 -13.63 1.93
N ARG A 432 -9.57 -13.41 3.22
CA ARG A 432 -8.36 -13.88 3.88
C ARG A 432 -8.55 -15.33 4.35
N ALA A 433 -7.52 -16.16 4.23
CA ALA A 433 -7.59 -17.57 4.65
C ALA A 433 -8.04 -17.75 6.11
N LYS A 434 -7.75 -16.78 6.98
CA LYS A 434 -8.16 -16.73 8.38
C LYS A 434 -9.56 -16.14 8.61
N ASP A 435 -10.14 -15.48 7.60
CA ASP A 435 -11.41 -14.75 7.70
C ASP A 435 -12.52 -15.39 6.87
N VAL A 436 -12.15 -16.27 5.91
CA VAL A 436 -13.11 -17.06 5.14
C VAL A 436 -13.95 -17.91 6.10
N ILE A 437 -15.26 -17.91 5.91
CA ILE A 437 -16.19 -18.61 6.79
C ILE A 437 -16.38 -20.02 6.25
N LYS A 438 -15.99 -21.02 7.04
CA LYS A 438 -16.10 -22.44 6.67
C LYS A 438 -17.42 -23.01 7.18
N SER A 439 -18.40 -23.10 6.29
CA SER A 439 -19.77 -23.47 6.61
C SER A 439 -20.18 -24.78 5.94
N GLY A 440 -20.30 -25.86 6.71
CA GLY A 440 -20.76 -27.14 6.18
C GLY A 440 -19.86 -27.76 5.09
N GLY A 441 -18.55 -27.47 5.13
CA GLY A 441 -17.57 -27.89 4.12
C GLY A 441 -17.43 -26.96 2.91
N GLU A 442 -18.23 -25.91 2.84
CA GLU A 442 -18.18 -24.88 1.80
C GLU A 442 -17.61 -23.57 2.35
N TRP A 443 -17.08 -22.73 1.48
CA TRP A 443 -16.50 -21.45 1.85
C TRP A 443 -17.46 -20.31 1.54
N ILE A 444 -17.64 -19.38 2.50
CA ILE A 444 -18.43 -18.17 2.35
C ILE A 444 -17.47 -16.97 2.36
N SER A 445 -17.54 -16.13 1.33
CA SER A 445 -16.77 -14.89 1.26
C SER A 445 -17.38 -13.83 2.19
N SER A 446 -16.63 -13.44 3.21
CA SER A 446 -17.03 -12.36 4.09
C SER A 446 -16.97 -11.01 3.37
N ILE A 447 -15.99 -10.81 2.49
CA ILE A 447 -15.78 -9.57 1.72
C ILE A 447 -16.92 -9.30 0.75
N GLU A 448 -17.45 -10.32 0.08
CA GLU A 448 -18.55 -10.12 -0.86
C GLU A 448 -19.82 -9.65 -0.17
N ILE A 449 -20.14 -10.25 0.99
CA ILE A 449 -21.27 -9.81 1.81
C ILE A 449 -21.08 -8.39 2.32
N GLU A 450 -19.86 -8.04 2.79
CA GLU A 450 -19.50 -6.69 3.26
C GLU A 450 -19.70 -5.64 2.16
N ASN A 451 -19.15 -5.89 0.98
CA ASN A 451 -19.24 -4.97 -0.16
C ASN A 451 -20.69 -4.71 -0.58
N LEU A 452 -21.51 -5.75 -0.59
CA LEU A 452 -22.94 -5.60 -0.87
C LEU A 452 -23.66 -4.84 0.24
N ALA A 453 -23.40 -5.16 1.50
CA ALA A 453 -24.04 -4.48 2.63
C ALA A 453 -23.71 -2.97 2.66
N VAL A 454 -22.45 -2.58 2.39
CA VAL A 454 -22.03 -1.17 2.28
C VAL A 454 -22.72 -0.46 1.12
N GLY A 455 -23.14 -1.17 0.07
CA GLY A 455 -23.95 -0.63 -1.01
C GLY A 455 -25.37 -0.19 -0.61
N HIS A 456 -25.85 -0.56 0.57
CA HIS A 456 -27.15 -0.15 1.08
C HIS A 456 -27.16 1.33 1.48
N PRO A 457 -28.19 2.14 1.11
CA PRO A 457 -28.20 3.59 1.36
C PRO A 457 -27.98 4.02 2.81
N LYS A 458 -28.41 3.21 3.76
CA LYS A 458 -28.35 3.50 5.20
C LYS A 458 -27.11 2.95 5.92
N VAL A 459 -26.25 2.19 5.23
CA VAL A 459 -25.05 1.58 5.82
C VAL A 459 -23.84 2.48 5.60
N ALA A 460 -23.13 2.81 6.68
CA ALA A 460 -21.86 3.54 6.63
C ALA A 460 -20.70 2.56 6.48
N GLU A 461 -20.74 1.47 7.25
CA GLU A 461 -19.69 0.45 7.27
C GLU A 461 -20.28 -0.91 7.62
N ALA A 462 -19.66 -1.98 7.12
CA ALA A 462 -20.07 -3.35 7.39
C ALA A 462 -18.85 -4.27 7.52
N ALA A 463 -18.93 -5.23 8.42
CA ALA A 463 -17.98 -6.31 8.58
C ALA A 463 -18.71 -7.64 8.75
N VAL A 464 -18.17 -8.73 8.20
CA VAL A 464 -18.71 -10.07 8.37
C VAL A 464 -17.69 -10.98 9.03
N ILE A 465 -18.11 -11.66 10.07
CA ILE A 465 -17.28 -12.62 10.79
C ILE A 465 -17.95 -13.99 10.82
N GLY A 466 -17.15 -15.05 10.70
CA GLY A 466 -17.59 -16.41 11.01
C GLY A 466 -17.65 -16.61 12.52
N LEU A 467 -18.80 -17.07 13.01
CA LEU A 467 -18.97 -17.50 14.38
C LEU A 467 -19.37 -18.97 14.41
N ARG A 468 -18.95 -19.67 15.47
CA ARG A 468 -19.21 -21.09 15.64
C ARG A 468 -20.71 -21.40 15.63
N HIS A 469 -21.07 -22.40 14.83
CA HIS A 469 -22.45 -22.88 14.72
C HIS A 469 -22.54 -24.39 14.94
N PRO A 470 -23.45 -24.91 15.79
CA PRO A 470 -23.49 -26.32 16.18
C PRO A 470 -23.62 -27.31 15.02
N LYS A 471 -24.29 -26.91 13.92
CA LYS A 471 -24.58 -27.76 12.76
C LYS A 471 -23.63 -27.54 11.59
N TRP A 472 -23.14 -26.32 11.39
CA TRP A 472 -22.49 -25.90 10.15
C TRP A 472 -21.02 -25.55 10.32
N ASP A 473 -20.43 -25.78 11.51
CA ASP A 473 -19.08 -25.33 11.90
C ASP A 473 -19.06 -23.82 12.14
N GLU A 474 -19.16 -23.01 11.09
CA GLU A 474 -19.27 -21.56 11.19
C GLU A 474 -20.47 -21.04 10.39
N ARG A 475 -21.02 -19.91 10.85
CA ARG A 475 -22.04 -19.13 10.12
C ARG A 475 -21.71 -17.65 10.16
N PRO A 476 -22.10 -16.90 9.10
CA PRO A 476 -21.81 -15.46 9.03
C PRO A 476 -22.69 -14.64 9.97
N LEU A 477 -22.05 -13.78 10.74
CA LEU A 477 -22.65 -12.67 11.47
C LEU A 477 -22.27 -11.36 10.75
N LEU A 478 -23.26 -10.59 10.30
CA LEU A 478 -23.05 -9.27 9.69
C LEU A 478 -23.09 -8.18 10.78
N VAL A 479 -21.99 -7.45 10.94
CA VAL A 479 -21.85 -6.32 11.88
C VAL A 479 -21.93 -5.03 11.09
N VAL A 480 -22.82 -4.11 11.47
CA VAL A 480 -23.16 -2.91 10.67
C VAL A 480 -23.04 -1.65 11.52
N VAL A 481 -22.44 -0.62 10.93
CA VAL A 481 -22.54 0.77 11.38
C VAL A 481 -23.50 1.50 10.45
N ALA A 482 -24.57 2.07 10.99
CA ALA A 482 -25.52 2.88 10.22
C ALA A 482 -24.92 4.25 9.90
N LYS A 483 -25.36 4.87 8.79
CA LYS A 483 -25.06 6.28 8.52
C LYS A 483 -25.71 7.18 9.58
N LYS A 484 -25.08 8.32 9.83
CA LYS A 484 -25.58 9.32 10.77
C LYS A 484 -27.04 9.68 10.43
N ASP A 485 -27.86 9.71 11.46
CA ASP A 485 -29.30 10.04 11.38
C ASP A 485 -30.12 9.05 10.52
N GLN A 486 -29.61 7.85 10.27
CA GLN A 486 -30.29 6.76 9.57
C GLN A 486 -30.51 5.56 10.48
N THR A 487 -31.64 4.89 10.32
CA THR A 487 -31.94 3.62 11.01
C THR A 487 -32.20 2.55 9.97
N ALA A 488 -31.39 1.51 9.97
CA ALA A 488 -31.61 0.31 9.17
C ALA A 488 -32.10 -0.80 10.09
N THR A 489 -32.93 -1.70 9.55
CA THR A 489 -33.38 -2.89 10.30
C THR A 489 -32.71 -4.16 9.75
N ARG A 490 -32.69 -5.21 10.57
CA ARG A 490 -32.19 -6.52 10.18
C ARG A 490 -32.91 -7.05 8.94
N GLU A 491 -34.22 -6.96 8.93
CA GLU A 491 -35.11 -7.45 7.85
C GLU A 491 -34.86 -6.68 6.56
N GLU A 492 -34.65 -5.37 6.64
CA GLU A 492 -34.34 -4.50 5.50
C GLU A 492 -33.01 -4.91 4.85
N LEU A 493 -31.97 -5.14 5.65
CA LEU A 493 -30.66 -5.53 5.12
C LEU A 493 -30.64 -6.97 4.60
N LEU A 494 -31.31 -7.92 5.26
CA LEU A 494 -31.47 -9.28 4.74
C LEU A 494 -32.22 -9.28 3.41
N GLY A 495 -33.31 -8.52 3.33
CA GLY A 495 -34.05 -8.33 2.09
C GLY A 495 -33.22 -7.70 0.96
N TYR A 496 -32.35 -6.75 1.31
CA TYR A 496 -31.44 -6.13 0.35
C TYR A 496 -30.39 -7.10 -0.21
N LEU A 497 -29.87 -8.00 0.62
CA LEU A 497 -28.90 -9.02 0.23
C LEU A 497 -29.54 -10.19 -0.53
N GLN A 498 -30.84 -10.44 -0.33
CA GLN A 498 -31.54 -11.54 -0.93
C GLN A 498 -31.48 -11.48 -2.47
N GLY A 499 -31.10 -12.60 -3.10
CA GLY A 499 -30.94 -12.69 -4.55
C GLY A 499 -29.66 -12.05 -5.12
N LYS A 500 -28.87 -11.37 -4.30
CA LYS A 500 -27.57 -10.82 -4.68
C LYS A 500 -26.40 -11.70 -4.28
N ILE A 501 -26.59 -12.58 -3.30
CA ILE A 501 -25.64 -13.61 -2.87
C ILE A 501 -26.31 -14.98 -2.88
N ALA A 502 -25.50 -16.03 -2.83
CA ALA A 502 -26.00 -17.40 -2.72
C ALA A 502 -26.87 -17.56 -1.45
N LYS A 503 -27.98 -18.26 -1.55
CA LYS A 503 -28.94 -18.40 -0.45
C LYS A 503 -28.29 -18.89 0.86
N TRP A 504 -27.33 -19.80 0.77
CA TRP A 504 -26.62 -20.36 1.92
C TRP A 504 -25.50 -19.44 2.45
N TRP A 505 -25.17 -18.36 1.74
CA TRP A 505 -24.25 -17.30 2.21
C TRP A 505 -24.93 -16.24 3.08
N MET A 506 -26.27 -16.24 3.07
CA MET A 506 -27.03 -15.26 3.85
C MET A 506 -26.57 -15.26 5.30
N PRO A 507 -26.30 -14.06 5.88
CA PRO A 507 -26.00 -13.95 7.31
C PRO A 507 -27.13 -14.54 8.15
N ASP A 508 -26.76 -15.33 9.14
CA ASP A 508 -27.73 -15.90 10.09
C ASP A 508 -28.28 -14.81 11.01
N ASP A 509 -27.49 -13.76 11.24
CA ASP A 509 -27.95 -12.58 11.96
C ASP A 509 -27.20 -11.30 11.57
N ILE A 510 -27.77 -10.15 11.97
CA ILE A 510 -27.19 -8.82 11.78
C ILE A 510 -27.21 -8.07 13.10
N VAL A 511 -26.05 -7.53 13.50
CA VAL A 511 -25.91 -6.70 14.70
C VAL A 511 -25.48 -5.29 14.31
N PHE A 512 -26.06 -4.29 14.98
CA PHE A 512 -25.71 -2.89 14.80
C PHE A 512 -24.78 -2.46 15.91
N VAL A 513 -23.72 -1.72 15.54
CA VAL A 513 -22.72 -1.19 16.45
C VAL A 513 -22.43 0.29 16.14
N ASP A 514 -21.91 1.03 17.12
CA ASP A 514 -21.53 2.42 16.94
C ASP A 514 -20.26 2.55 16.08
N GLU A 515 -19.34 1.58 16.22
CA GLU A 515 -18.07 1.54 15.47
C GLU A 515 -17.59 0.11 15.23
N ILE A 516 -16.87 -0.06 14.11
CA ILE A 516 -16.13 -1.27 13.77
C ILE A 516 -14.64 -1.03 14.06
N PRO A 517 -13.95 -1.94 14.78
CA PRO A 517 -12.54 -1.78 15.09
C PRO A 517 -11.67 -1.88 13.82
N HIS A 518 -10.66 -0.98 13.74
CA HIS A 518 -9.70 -0.94 12.64
C HIS A 518 -8.26 -1.13 13.11
N THR A 519 -7.44 -1.63 12.21
CA THR A 519 -5.98 -1.61 12.39
C THR A 519 -5.45 -0.19 12.21
N ALA A 520 -4.21 0.05 12.66
CA ALA A 520 -3.52 1.32 12.45
C ALA A 520 -3.44 1.77 10.97
N THR A 521 -3.61 0.84 10.02
CA THR A 521 -3.63 1.08 8.59
C THR A 521 -5.03 1.27 8.00
N GLY A 522 -6.07 1.33 8.85
CA GLY A 522 -7.46 1.55 8.45
C GLY A 522 -8.19 0.30 7.91
N LYS A 523 -7.64 -0.91 8.10
CA LYS A 523 -8.32 -2.16 7.74
C LYS A 523 -9.19 -2.64 8.88
N ILE A 524 -10.36 -3.21 8.58
CA ILE A 524 -11.25 -3.83 9.57
C ILE A 524 -10.49 -4.91 10.36
N GLN A 525 -10.58 -4.84 11.68
CA GLN A 525 -9.92 -5.77 12.59
C GLN A 525 -10.89 -6.88 13.01
N LYS A 526 -11.16 -7.83 12.09
CA LYS A 526 -12.11 -8.94 12.32
C LYS A 526 -11.77 -9.80 13.55
N THR A 527 -10.50 -9.89 13.91
CA THR A 527 -10.08 -10.61 15.15
C THR A 527 -10.67 -9.98 16.40
N ALA A 528 -10.69 -8.63 16.48
CA ALA A 528 -11.31 -7.94 17.60
C ALA A 528 -12.84 -8.11 17.62
N LEU A 529 -13.47 -8.14 16.44
CA LEU A 529 -14.90 -8.45 16.34
C LEU A 529 -15.21 -9.88 16.78
N ARG A 530 -14.42 -10.88 16.37
CA ARG A 530 -14.60 -12.27 16.82
C ARG A 530 -14.47 -12.40 18.34
N GLU A 531 -13.50 -11.71 18.93
CA GLU A 531 -13.36 -11.70 20.40
C GLU A 531 -14.55 -11.00 21.09
N ARG A 532 -15.03 -9.88 20.54
CA ARG A 532 -16.19 -9.15 21.05
C ARG A 532 -17.47 -9.99 21.00
N PHE A 533 -17.64 -10.80 19.96
CA PHE A 533 -18.83 -11.63 19.74
C PHE A 533 -18.61 -13.14 19.97
N LYS A 534 -17.54 -13.53 20.67
CA LYS A 534 -17.21 -14.97 20.89
C LYS A 534 -18.31 -15.78 21.56
N ASP A 535 -19.09 -15.13 22.44
CA ASP A 535 -20.20 -15.74 23.18
C ASP A 535 -21.57 -15.47 22.53
N TYR A 536 -21.56 -14.93 21.29
CA TYR A 536 -22.81 -14.65 20.57
C TYR A 536 -23.50 -15.93 20.15
N VAL A 537 -24.80 -16.00 20.45
CA VAL A 537 -25.64 -17.14 20.08
C VAL A 537 -26.61 -16.69 18.98
N PHE A 538 -26.53 -17.34 17.83
CA PHE A 538 -27.47 -17.07 16.75
C PHE A 538 -28.92 -17.34 17.19
N PRO A 539 -29.90 -16.49 16.84
CA PRO A 539 -31.30 -16.78 17.04
C PRO A 539 -31.62 -18.12 16.37
N MET A 540 -32.23 -19.05 17.12
CA MET A 540 -32.67 -20.28 16.49
C MET A 540 -33.65 -19.95 15.37
N ALA A 541 -33.33 -20.35 14.14
CA ALA A 541 -34.29 -20.26 13.05
C ALA A 541 -35.56 -20.99 13.49
N ALA A 542 -36.69 -20.28 13.53
CA ALA A 542 -37.97 -20.92 13.75
C ALA A 542 -38.09 -22.04 12.71
N ALA A 543 -38.19 -23.27 13.19
CA ALA A 543 -38.30 -24.46 12.35
C ALA A 543 -39.52 -24.28 11.43
N SER A 544 -39.24 -24.03 10.13
CA SER A 544 -40.25 -24.01 9.07
C SER A 544 -40.20 -25.32 8.32
#